data_dba919b75806890dc863c287ce0f0b13
#
_entry.id   dba919b75806890dc863c287ce0f0b13
#
_cell.length_a   1.000
_cell.length_b   1.000
_cell.length_c   1.000
_cell.angle_alpha   90.00
_cell.angle_beta   90.00
_cell.angle_gamma   90.00
#
_symmetry.space_group_name_H-M   'P 1'
#
loop_
_entity.id
_entity.type
_entity.pdbx_description
1 polymer ?
#
loop_
_entity_poly.entity_id
_entity_poly.type
_entity_poly.pdbx_seq_one_letter_code
_entity_poly.pdbx_strand_id
1 'polypeptide(L)'
;MAVKSVLEGVTEYFLRCPLLKEGVFRVDALGPDPVEYTIETGIFDPVIQRYVDGSSERQYQFQFGSREFYSMDRVQNIENSTFYEEFADWVEMKSNEGELPELPKGMHAEELEVLSPGYIFDGAMKNARYQISLRLVYFKEAYK
;
A
#
# COMPACT_ATOMS: atom_id res chain seq x y z
N MET A 1 12.62 -10.27 -13.77
CA MET A 1 11.52 -9.99 -14.69
C MET A 1 10.99 -8.59 -14.49
N ALA A 2 10.74 -7.86 -15.56
CA ALA A 2 10.20 -6.51 -15.46
C ALA A 2 8.73 -6.55 -15.06
N VAL A 3 8.33 -5.63 -14.20
CA VAL A 3 6.91 -5.49 -13.85
C VAL A 3 6.15 -4.85 -15.01
N LYS A 4 4.88 -5.15 -15.13
CA LYS A 4 4.04 -4.73 -16.25
C LYS A 4 3.12 -3.55 -15.92
N SER A 5 2.89 -3.27 -14.64
CA SER A 5 2.04 -2.19 -14.20
C SER A 5 2.51 -1.64 -12.85
N VAL A 6 2.04 -0.43 -12.52
CA VAL A 6 2.31 0.17 -11.22
C VAL A 6 1.74 -0.70 -10.10
N LEU A 7 0.52 -1.21 -10.30
CA LEU A 7 -0.12 -2.09 -9.31
C LEU A 7 0.69 -3.35 -9.06
N GLU A 8 1.22 -3.96 -10.12
CA GLU A 8 2.08 -5.15 -9.98
C GLU A 8 3.33 -4.82 -9.17
N GLY A 9 4.00 -3.70 -9.47
CA GLY A 9 5.18 -3.29 -8.74
C GLY A 9 4.92 -3.03 -7.28
N VAL A 10 3.82 -2.37 -6.97
CA VAL A 10 3.40 -2.11 -5.59
C VAL A 10 3.09 -3.42 -4.86
N THR A 11 2.36 -4.32 -5.51
CA THR A 11 2.00 -5.62 -4.93
C THR A 11 3.24 -6.45 -4.61
N GLU A 12 4.17 -6.56 -5.56
CA GLU A 12 5.42 -7.30 -5.36
C GLU A 12 6.22 -6.70 -4.20
N TYR A 13 6.23 -5.39 -4.08
CA TYR A 13 6.93 -4.70 -3.03
C TYR A 13 6.39 -5.08 -1.65
N PHE A 14 5.07 -5.03 -1.48
CA PHE A 14 4.46 -5.32 -0.18
C PHE A 14 4.45 -6.81 0.17
N LEU A 15 4.50 -7.69 -0.82
CA LEU A 15 4.68 -9.12 -0.57
C LEU A 15 6.00 -9.42 0.17
N ARG A 16 6.98 -8.54 0.07
CA ARG A 16 8.27 -8.68 0.76
C ARG A 16 8.30 -8.03 2.14
N CYS A 17 7.21 -7.40 2.56
CA CYS A 17 7.16 -6.74 3.86
C CYS A 17 7.29 -7.77 4.98
N PRO A 18 8.30 -7.64 5.85
CA PRO A 18 8.53 -8.65 6.90
C PRO A 18 7.49 -8.62 8.02
N LEU A 19 6.67 -7.59 8.06
CA LEU A 19 5.65 -7.45 9.10
C LEU A 19 4.38 -8.24 8.80
N LEU A 20 4.20 -8.70 7.56
CA LEU A 20 3.00 -9.46 7.18
C LEU A 20 3.05 -10.87 7.75
N LYS A 21 1.94 -11.29 8.34
CA LYS A 21 1.76 -12.65 8.84
C LYS A 21 1.47 -13.58 7.67
N GLU A 22 1.60 -14.87 7.90
CA GLU A 22 1.13 -15.85 6.93
C GLU A 22 -0.37 -15.66 6.71
N GLY A 23 -0.76 -15.47 5.48
CA GLY A 23 -2.14 -15.23 5.12
C GLY A 23 -2.28 -15.05 3.63
N VAL A 24 -3.49 -14.80 3.19
CA VAL A 24 -3.81 -14.62 1.78
C VAL A 24 -3.61 -13.16 1.41
N PHE A 25 -2.89 -12.92 0.33
CA PHE A 25 -2.71 -11.58 -0.23
C PHE A 25 -3.49 -11.47 -1.53
N ARG A 26 -4.41 -10.52 -1.59
CA ARG A 26 -5.30 -10.31 -2.75
C ARG A 26 -5.14 -8.91 -3.33
N VAL A 27 -5.61 -8.73 -4.54
CA VAL A 27 -5.63 -7.42 -5.21
C VAL A 27 -7.09 -7.05 -5.46
N ASP A 28 -7.45 -5.81 -5.06
CA ASP A 28 -8.79 -5.25 -5.21
C ASP A 28 -9.91 -6.11 -4.58
N ALA A 29 -9.56 -6.94 -3.61
CA ALA A 29 -10.52 -7.77 -2.90
C ALA A 29 -9.98 -8.15 -1.52
N LEU A 30 -10.86 -8.28 -0.55
CA LEU A 30 -10.53 -8.78 0.79
C LEU A 30 -11.51 -9.89 1.13
N GLY A 31 -10.99 -11.06 1.47
CA GLY A 31 -11.80 -12.19 1.83
C GLY A 31 -12.41 -12.08 3.22
N PRO A 32 -13.25 -13.04 3.62
CA PRO A 32 -13.96 -13.00 4.89
C PRO A 32 -13.16 -13.44 6.10
N ASP A 33 -12.03 -14.13 5.87
CA ASP A 33 -11.27 -14.77 6.94
C ASP A 33 -10.06 -13.95 7.38
N PRO A 34 -9.73 -13.93 8.67
CA PRO A 34 -8.43 -13.42 9.10
C PRO A 34 -7.38 -14.56 8.97
N VAL A 35 -6.14 -14.30 8.65
CA VAL A 35 -5.56 -13.00 8.33
C VAL A 35 -5.44 -12.94 6.82
N GLU A 36 -6.00 -11.89 6.21
CA GLU A 36 -5.89 -11.66 4.78
C GLU A 36 -5.47 -10.22 4.53
N TYR A 37 -4.74 -10.01 3.45
CA TYR A 37 -4.25 -8.69 3.05
C TYR A 37 -4.69 -8.36 1.65
N THR A 38 -4.83 -7.06 1.36
CA THR A 38 -5.19 -6.61 0.03
C THR A 38 -4.54 -5.27 -0.29
N ILE A 39 -4.31 -5.06 -1.57
CA ILE A 39 -4.02 -3.74 -2.15
C ILE A 39 -5.23 -3.36 -2.97
N GLU A 40 -5.81 -2.20 -2.70
CA GLU A 40 -6.96 -1.69 -3.44
C GLU A 40 -6.63 -0.33 -4.04
N THR A 41 -6.83 -0.20 -5.35
CA THR A 41 -6.58 1.05 -6.07
C THR A 41 -7.58 2.11 -5.63
N GLY A 42 -7.09 3.31 -5.34
CA GLY A 42 -7.92 4.44 -4.98
C GLY A 42 -8.43 5.21 -6.20
N ILE A 43 -9.19 6.26 -5.93
CA ILE A 43 -9.67 7.20 -6.94
C ILE A 43 -8.83 8.47 -6.80
N PHE A 44 -8.15 8.89 -7.87
CA PHE A 44 -7.21 10.00 -7.81
C PHE A 44 -6.91 10.52 -9.22
N ASP A 45 -6.34 11.72 -9.27
CA ASP A 45 -5.77 12.24 -10.51
C ASP A 45 -4.35 11.67 -10.64
N PRO A 46 -4.06 10.88 -11.68
CA PRO A 46 -2.75 10.24 -11.80
C PRO A 46 -1.61 11.20 -12.13
N VAL A 47 -1.90 12.39 -12.65
CA VAL A 47 -0.86 13.33 -13.07
C VAL A 47 -0.76 14.49 -12.09
N ILE A 48 0.41 14.62 -11.47
CA ILE A 48 0.69 15.75 -10.56
C ILE A 48 1.19 16.95 -11.35
N GLN A 49 2.13 16.74 -12.27
CA GLN A 49 2.75 17.79 -13.04
C GLN A 49 3.17 17.26 -14.41
N ARG A 50 2.85 18.02 -15.46
CA ARG A 50 3.32 17.72 -16.82
C ARG A 50 4.47 18.64 -17.16
N TYR A 51 5.45 18.12 -17.89
CA TYR A 51 6.61 18.88 -18.33
C TYR A 51 6.58 19.08 -19.84
N VAL A 52 7.30 20.10 -20.30
CA VAL A 52 7.30 20.52 -21.70
C VAL A 52 7.83 19.41 -22.63
N ASP A 53 8.76 18.59 -22.15
CA ASP A 53 9.34 17.50 -22.93
C ASP A 53 8.42 16.27 -23.07
N GLY A 54 7.25 16.30 -22.45
CA GLY A 54 6.31 15.19 -22.47
C GLY A 54 6.43 14.24 -21.29
N SER A 55 7.42 14.43 -20.43
CA SER A 55 7.52 13.68 -19.18
C SER A 55 6.54 14.22 -18.15
N SER A 56 6.37 13.51 -17.06
CA SER A 56 5.44 13.93 -16.00
C SER A 56 5.78 13.33 -14.65
N GLU A 57 5.39 14.09 -13.62
CA GLU A 57 5.32 13.57 -12.27
C GLU A 57 3.93 12.99 -12.06
N ARG A 58 3.86 11.79 -11.53
CA ARG A 58 2.60 11.06 -11.37
C ARG A 58 2.48 10.50 -9.97
N GLN A 59 1.26 10.11 -9.62
CA GLN A 59 0.97 9.46 -8.35
C GLN A 59 0.09 8.24 -8.57
N TYR A 60 0.19 7.31 -7.65
CA TYR A 60 -0.69 6.16 -7.56
C TYR A 60 -1.14 6.05 -6.12
N GLN A 61 -2.43 6.28 -5.88
CA GLN A 61 -3.00 6.19 -4.54
C GLN A 61 -3.69 4.84 -4.37
N PHE A 62 -3.44 4.22 -3.25
CA PHE A 62 -3.99 2.91 -2.96
C PHE A 62 -4.18 2.73 -1.46
N GLN A 63 -4.93 1.71 -1.11
CA GLN A 63 -5.13 1.35 0.27
C GLN A 63 -4.57 -0.04 0.49
N PHE A 64 -3.79 -0.18 1.56
CA PHE A 64 -3.40 -1.48 2.07
C PHE A 64 -4.39 -1.84 3.14
N GLY A 65 -5.09 -2.94 2.96
CA GLY A 65 -6.09 -3.40 3.89
C GLY A 65 -5.76 -4.76 4.44
N SER A 66 -6.29 -5.06 5.62
CA SER A 66 -6.20 -6.38 6.19
C SER A 66 -7.46 -6.72 6.94
N ARG A 67 -7.74 -8.02 7.01
CA ARG A 67 -8.77 -8.53 7.90
C ARG A 67 -8.06 -9.20 9.05
N GLU A 68 -8.24 -8.64 10.24
CA GLU A 68 -7.58 -9.08 11.45
C GLU A 68 -8.59 -9.69 12.41
N PHE A 69 -8.10 -10.48 13.36
CA PHE A 69 -8.94 -10.92 14.46
C PHE A 69 -9.41 -9.70 15.25
N TYR A 70 -10.68 -9.69 15.59
CA TYR A 70 -11.28 -8.60 16.34
C TYR A 70 -12.12 -9.19 17.48
N SER A 71 -11.99 -8.60 18.65
CA SER A 71 -12.79 -9.00 19.80
C SER A 71 -13.05 -7.76 20.67
N MET A 72 -13.88 -7.91 21.68
CA MET A 72 -14.07 -6.90 22.70
C MET A 72 -12.83 -6.81 23.61
N ASP A 73 -11.87 -7.70 23.45
CA ASP A 73 -10.63 -7.71 24.21
C ASP A 73 -9.73 -6.57 23.74
N ARG A 74 -9.40 -5.69 24.68
CA ARG A 74 -8.53 -4.54 24.44
C ARG A 74 -7.15 -4.95 23.92
N VAL A 75 -6.61 -6.08 24.37
CA VAL A 75 -5.27 -6.53 23.99
C VAL A 75 -5.20 -6.82 22.50
N GLN A 76 -6.18 -7.53 21.94
CA GLN A 76 -6.21 -7.84 20.50
C GLN A 76 -6.30 -6.58 19.67
N ASN A 77 -7.11 -5.62 20.08
CA ASN A 77 -7.29 -4.38 19.33
C ASN A 77 -6.06 -3.48 19.40
N ILE A 78 -5.34 -3.50 20.52
CA ILE A 78 -4.06 -2.80 20.64
C ILE A 78 -3.02 -3.42 19.71
N GLU A 79 -2.96 -4.75 19.64
CA GLU A 79 -2.04 -5.45 18.73
C GLU A 79 -2.31 -5.09 17.26
N ASN A 80 -3.58 -5.00 16.87
CA ASN A 80 -3.95 -4.61 15.51
C ASN A 80 -3.49 -3.18 15.20
N SER A 81 -3.67 -2.24 16.13
CA SER A 81 -3.21 -0.86 15.97
C SER A 81 -1.69 -0.78 15.92
N THR A 82 -1.01 -1.53 16.76
CA THR A 82 0.46 -1.58 16.80
C THR A 82 1.01 -2.06 15.46
N PHE A 83 0.39 -3.07 14.86
CA PHE A 83 0.79 -3.54 13.53
C PHE A 83 0.79 -2.39 12.51
N TYR A 84 -0.27 -1.58 12.50
CA TYR A 84 -0.38 -0.49 11.53
C TYR A 84 0.59 0.66 11.81
N GLU A 85 0.90 0.93 13.06
CA GLU A 85 1.95 1.91 13.39
C GLU A 85 3.31 1.42 12.89
N GLU A 86 3.65 0.17 13.13
CA GLU A 86 4.89 -0.43 12.65
C GLU A 86 4.95 -0.49 11.13
N PHE A 87 3.83 -0.77 10.50
CA PHE A 87 3.72 -0.80 9.03
C PHE A 87 3.98 0.59 8.44
N ALA A 88 3.38 1.62 9.01
CA ALA A 88 3.60 3.00 8.58
C ALA A 88 5.07 3.40 8.73
N ASP A 89 5.69 3.07 9.85
CA ASP A 89 7.10 3.34 10.10
C ASP A 89 7.99 2.60 9.10
N TRP A 90 7.66 1.35 8.79
CA TRP A 90 8.39 0.57 7.81
C TRP A 90 8.35 1.23 6.43
N VAL A 91 7.17 1.69 6.00
CA VAL A 91 6.99 2.38 4.72
C VAL A 91 7.84 3.66 4.68
N GLU A 92 7.78 4.47 5.70
CA GLU A 92 8.52 5.72 5.77
C GLU A 92 10.04 5.48 5.79
N MET A 93 10.48 4.49 6.54
CA MET A 93 11.89 4.11 6.60
C MET A 93 12.41 3.67 5.23
N LYS A 94 11.67 2.79 4.55
CA LYS A 94 12.05 2.31 3.23
C LYS A 94 12.09 3.42 2.21
N SER A 95 11.12 4.32 2.24
CA SER A 95 11.09 5.48 1.35
C SER A 95 12.31 6.37 1.57
N ASN A 96 12.66 6.64 2.83
CA ASN A 96 13.84 7.44 3.16
C ASN A 96 15.15 6.79 2.72
N GLU A 97 15.20 5.47 2.72
CA GLU A 97 16.38 4.72 2.26
C GLU A 97 16.46 4.61 0.74
N GLY A 98 15.42 5.04 0.04
CA GLY A 98 15.34 4.90 -1.42
C GLY A 98 14.98 3.50 -1.88
N GLU A 99 14.52 2.64 -0.99
CA GLU A 99 14.06 1.29 -1.32
C GLU A 99 12.58 1.33 -1.68
N LEU A 100 12.30 1.52 -2.96
CA LEU A 100 10.97 1.79 -3.49
C LEU A 100 10.52 0.66 -4.43
N PRO A 101 9.19 0.59 -4.72
CA PRO A 101 8.69 -0.41 -5.66
C PRO A 101 9.37 -0.32 -7.03
N GLU A 102 9.59 -1.46 -7.65
CA GLU A 102 10.04 -1.52 -9.03
C GLU A 102 8.85 -1.21 -9.94
N LEU A 103 9.06 -0.33 -10.92
CA LEU A 103 8.01 0.10 -11.83
C LEU A 103 8.31 -0.32 -13.27
N PRO A 104 7.30 -0.27 -14.16
CA PRO A 104 7.52 -0.55 -15.56
C PRO A 104 8.60 0.34 -16.18
N LYS A 105 9.14 -0.09 -17.31
CA LYS A 105 10.15 0.66 -18.04
C LYS A 105 9.69 2.09 -18.32
N GLY A 106 10.55 3.05 -18.08
CA GLY A 106 10.24 4.46 -18.29
C GLY A 106 9.56 5.13 -17.10
N MET A 107 9.37 4.40 -16.01
CA MET A 107 8.80 4.92 -14.78
C MET A 107 9.80 4.73 -13.63
N HIS A 108 9.94 5.76 -12.81
CA HIS A 108 10.92 5.77 -11.73
C HIS A 108 10.27 6.20 -10.43
N ALA A 109 10.21 5.29 -9.47
CA ALA A 109 9.65 5.58 -8.16
C ALA A 109 10.50 6.62 -7.43
N GLU A 110 9.86 7.58 -6.79
CA GLU A 110 10.55 8.66 -6.09
C GLU A 110 10.25 8.67 -4.60
N GLU A 111 9.01 8.40 -4.23
CA GLU A 111 8.59 8.47 -2.85
C GLU A 111 7.38 7.59 -2.62
N LEU A 112 7.35 6.94 -1.46
CA LEU A 112 6.18 6.22 -0.98
C LEU A 112 5.79 6.85 0.34
N GLU A 113 4.57 7.38 0.43
CA GLU A 113 4.14 8.09 1.64
C GLU A 113 2.83 7.56 2.19
N VAL A 114 2.68 7.69 3.49
CA VAL A 114 1.46 7.34 4.21
C VAL A 114 0.56 8.57 4.22
N LEU A 115 -0.64 8.46 3.67
CA LEU A 115 -1.60 9.55 3.61
C LEU A 115 -2.48 9.62 4.84
N SER A 116 -2.78 8.47 5.45
CA SER A 116 -3.57 8.42 6.66
C SER A 116 -3.05 7.30 7.55
N PRO A 117 -3.21 7.45 8.88
CA PRO A 117 -2.85 6.35 9.79
C PRO A 117 -3.76 5.14 9.54
N GLY A 118 -3.31 3.97 9.98
CA GLY A 118 -4.14 2.78 9.94
C GLY A 118 -5.37 2.96 10.84
N TYR A 119 -6.53 2.53 10.36
CA TYR A 119 -7.76 2.67 11.10
C TYR A 119 -8.69 1.49 10.83
N ILE A 120 -9.60 1.26 11.77
CA ILE A 120 -10.63 0.25 11.60
C ILE A 120 -11.69 0.81 10.62
N PHE A 121 -11.94 0.04 9.57
CA PHE A 121 -12.90 0.42 8.54
C PHE A 121 -14.25 -0.24 8.77
N ASP A 122 -14.23 -1.52 9.17
CA ASP A 122 -15.43 -2.30 9.39
C ASP A 122 -15.16 -3.32 10.47
N GLY A 123 -15.86 -3.23 11.59
CA GLY A 123 -15.75 -4.16 12.70
C GLY A 123 -16.89 -5.15 12.69
N ALA A 124 -16.55 -6.44 12.78
CA ALA A 124 -17.51 -7.52 12.91
C ALA A 124 -17.20 -8.32 14.18
N MET A 125 -18.09 -9.23 14.56
CA MET A 125 -18.00 -9.92 15.85
C MET A 125 -16.70 -10.72 16.04
N LYS A 126 -16.09 -11.22 14.95
CA LYS A 126 -14.91 -12.09 15.02
C LYS A 126 -13.70 -11.51 14.33
N ASN A 127 -13.90 -10.59 13.41
CA ASN A 127 -12.80 -9.96 12.68
C ASN A 127 -13.18 -8.55 12.29
N ALA A 128 -12.17 -7.76 11.96
CA ALA A 128 -12.37 -6.39 11.54
C ALA A 128 -11.48 -6.13 10.33
N ARG A 129 -11.98 -5.26 9.46
CA ARG A 129 -11.20 -4.73 8.37
C ARG A 129 -10.50 -3.45 8.83
N TYR A 130 -9.18 -3.45 8.69
CA TYR A 130 -8.34 -2.28 8.90
C TYR A 130 -7.76 -1.85 7.56
N GLN A 131 -7.49 -0.57 7.40
CA GLN A 131 -6.83 -0.09 6.20
C GLN A 131 -5.99 1.16 6.47
N ILE A 132 -5.02 1.37 5.60
CA ILE A 132 -4.16 2.53 5.61
C ILE A 132 -4.05 3.03 4.17
N SER A 133 -4.12 4.35 3.99
CA SER A 133 -4.03 4.95 2.66
C SER A 133 -2.60 5.39 2.37
N LEU A 134 -2.14 5.09 1.18
CA LEU A 134 -0.76 5.30 0.75
C LEU A 134 -0.73 5.96 -0.62
N ARG A 135 0.39 6.60 -0.91
CA ARG A 135 0.63 7.21 -2.22
C ARG A 135 2.05 6.91 -2.68
N LEU A 136 2.17 6.42 -3.90
CA LEU A 136 3.45 6.31 -4.58
C LEU A 136 3.58 7.49 -5.55
N VAL A 137 4.66 8.26 -5.41
CA VAL A 137 4.99 9.32 -6.35
C VAL A 137 6.10 8.82 -7.26
N TYR A 138 5.92 8.99 -8.57
CA TYR A 138 6.91 8.52 -9.53
C TYR A 138 7.01 9.45 -10.73
N PHE A 139 8.15 9.36 -11.40
CA PHE A 139 8.42 10.09 -12.63
C PHE A 139 8.14 9.17 -13.81
N LYS A 140 7.44 9.69 -14.81
CA LYS A 140 7.21 8.96 -16.06
C LYS A 140 7.91 9.68 -17.19
N GLU A 141 8.81 8.98 -17.88
CA GLU A 141 9.52 9.52 -19.03
C GLU A 141 8.56 9.86 -20.17
N ALA A 142 8.98 10.78 -21.04
CA ALA A 142 8.21 11.13 -22.21
C ALA A 142 8.00 9.92 -23.13
N TYR A 143 6.86 9.86 -23.79
CA TYR A 143 6.61 8.84 -24.80
C TYR A 143 7.57 9.03 -25.98
N LYS A 144 8.02 7.94 -26.50
CA LYS A 144 8.94 7.95 -27.67
C LYS A 144 8.19 7.62 -28.94
#